data_0bd8f5835e111aa6a85a1ed89e3c5fa7
#
_entry.id   0bd8f5835e111aa6a85a1ed89e3c5fa7
#
_cell.length_a   1.000
_cell.length_b   1.000
_cell.length_c   1.000
_cell.angle_alpha   90.00
_cell.angle_beta   90.00
_cell.angle_gamma   90.00
#
_symmetry.space_group_name_H-M   'P 1'
#
loop_
_entity.id
_entity.type
_entity.pdbx_description
1 polymer ?
#
loop_
_entity_poly.entity_id
_entity_poly.type
_entity_poly.pdbx_seq_one_letter_code
_entity_poly.pdbx_strand_id
1 'polypeptide(L)'
;MTLKRFFILKAILTAAGAAWLVQAAAPCTLALASGRATANGRPMMWKNRDTSDPNNKLMFLKGPKNDFAALVISEDAAGTEVWGGMNAAGFAIMNSQADDLGDAARKLDGSGNGAFMKLALGECATVREFEALLVREKGRWDLATNFGVIDAEGGACFFETRRDSFVKFDAADPRVAPFGTIVRTNFAFTSPDPMRGGGFDRFERIGRLVDAARPLGRLDARFILQTAARDLANDKIHSDPLARPLAVDPAAPLYVHTSDTINRNSSVSAILFEGAPSRGQGYLSTMWVILGQPVAGAAVPVWPAAGKVPAPTTGPQTAPLNDLALAVAAYLYPDQRGRMYQYLNVDRLRTYGGEGVLAKVLRVEDRAMERAAAKRTEWAAKKPSPAEMADFQESVAIEAYEALKKEFAEIVGRAVPAR
;
A
#
# COMPACT_ATOMS: atom_id res chain seq x y z
N MET A 1 29.88 -4.08 -77.26
CA MET A 1 30.49 -4.23 -75.91
C MET A 1 29.72 -3.37 -74.95
N THR A 2 28.78 -3.96 -74.22
CA THR A 2 27.81 -3.29 -73.31
C THR A 2 28.03 -3.78 -71.91
N LEU A 3 28.52 -2.92 -71.03
CA LEU A 3 28.69 -3.19 -69.57
C LEU A 3 27.32 -3.10 -68.86
N LYS A 4 26.82 -4.18 -68.33
CA LYS A 4 25.68 -4.20 -67.45
C LYS A 4 26.15 -3.85 -66.01
N ARG A 5 25.64 -2.72 -65.46
CA ARG A 5 25.77 -2.33 -64.06
C ARG A 5 24.73 -3.09 -63.23
N PHE A 6 25.22 -3.89 -62.28
CA PHE A 6 24.42 -4.48 -61.24
C PHE A 6 24.20 -3.47 -60.11
N PHE A 7 22.94 -3.07 -59.85
CA PHE A 7 22.55 -2.37 -58.63
C PHE A 7 22.24 -3.40 -57.54
N ILE A 8 23.04 -3.43 -56.46
CA ILE A 8 22.72 -4.20 -55.26
C ILE A 8 21.93 -3.26 -54.36
N LEU A 9 20.65 -3.54 -54.18
CA LEU A 9 19.77 -2.88 -53.22
C LEU A 9 20.02 -3.53 -51.84
N LYS A 10 20.70 -2.85 -50.92
CA LYS A 10 20.81 -3.24 -49.53
C LYS A 10 19.48 -2.86 -48.85
N ALA A 11 18.63 -3.86 -48.59
CA ALA A 11 17.51 -3.74 -47.67
C ALA A 11 18.06 -3.74 -46.23
N ILE A 12 17.99 -2.61 -45.55
CA ILE A 12 18.23 -2.50 -44.11
C ILE A 12 16.93 -2.90 -43.42
N LEU A 13 16.89 -4.12 -42.89
CA LEU A 13 15.85 -4.54 -41.94
C LEU A 13 16.16 -3.85 -40.58
N THR A 14 15.46 -2.81 -40.27
CA THR A 14 15.35 -2.30 -38.89
C THR A 14 14.46 -3.24 -38.09
N ALA A 15 15.06 -4.18 -37.38
CA ALA A 15 14.37 -4.93 -36.34
C ALA A 15 14.14 -3.98 -35.16
N ALA A 16 12.94 -3.40 -35.08
CA ALA A 16 12.46 -2.75 -33.88
C ALA A 16 12.22 -3.86 -32.84
N GLY A 17 13.24 -4.14 -32.04
CA GLY A 17 13.11 -4.97 -30.86
C GLY A 17 12.20 -4.25 -29.86
N ALA A 18 10.91 -4.66 -29.79
CA ALA A 18 10.07 -4.35 -28.66
C ALA A 18 10.70 -5.04 -27.44
N ALA A 19 11.48 -4.30 -26.66
CA ALA A 19 11.87 -4.71 -25.34
C ALA A 19 10.60 -4.79 -24.51
N TRP A 20 10.05 -5.97 -24.37
CA TRP A 20 9.06 -6.27 -23.37
C TRP A 20 9.75 -6.05 -22.01
N LEU A 21 9.52 -4.90 -21.40
CA LEU A 21 9.85 -4.69 -20.01
C LEU A 21 9.03 -5.73 -19.24
N VAL A 22 9.70 -6.80 -18.84
CA VAL A 22 9.16 -7.70 -17.82
C VAL A 22 8.93 -6.80 -16.61
N GLN A 23 7.70 -6.45 -16.36
CA GLN A 23 7.31 -5.70 -15.17
C GLN A 23 7.68 -6.60 -13.99
N ALA A 24 8.80 -6.31 -13.35
CA ALA A 24 9.24 -7.06 -12.19
C ALA A 24 8.06 -7.08 -11.20
N ALA A 25 7.73 -8.27 -10.69
CA ALA A 25 6.67 -8.43 -9.72
C ALA A 25 6.72 -7.32 -8.69
N ALA A 26 5.64 -6.56 -8.53
CA ALA A 26 5.57 -5.45 -7.61
C ALA A 26 5.65 -6.01 -6.16
N PRO A 27 6.81 -5.95 -5.50
CA PRO A 27 6.96 -6.52 -4.18
C PRO A 27 6.13 -5.71 -3.18
N CYS A 28 5.39 -6.39 -2.30
CA CYS A 28 4.55 -5.76 -1.28
C CYS A 28 4.83 -6.38 0.08
N THR A 29 4.51 -5.65 1.15
CA THR A 29 4.53 -6.17 2.53
C THR A 29 3.17 -5.99 3.14
N LEU A 30 2.62 -7.05 3.72
CA LEU A 30 1.26 -7.11 4.25
C LEU A 30 1.23 -7.68 5.66
N ALA A 31 0.33 -7.13 6.48
CA ALA A 31 -0.06 -7.73 7.75
C ALA A 31 -1.57 -7.68 7.91
N LEU A 32 -2.12 -8.71 8.56
CA LEU A 32 -3.53 -8.85 8.89
C LEU A 32 -3.63 -9.30 10.34
N ALA A 33 -4.54 -8.68 11.08
CA ALA A 33 -4.81 -9.01 12.46
C ALA A 33 -6.32 -9.14 12.68
N SER A 34 -6.75 -10.24 13.29
CA SER A 34 -8.12 -10.37 13.80
C SER A 34 -8.31 -9.48 15.03
N GLY A 35 -9.55 -9.13 15.36
CA GLY A 35 -9.86 -8.26 16.51
C GLY A 35 -9.27 -8.74 17.84
N ARG A 36 -9.06 -10.05 18.02
CA ARG A 36 -8.44 -10.58 19.25
C ARG A 36 -6.95 -10.23 19.43
N ALA A 37 -6.28 -9.80 18.36
CA ALA A 37 -4.86 -9.45 18.37
C ALA A 37 -4.62 -7.93 18.42
N THR A 38 -5.64 -7.13 18.13
CA THR A 38 -5.53 -5.67 18.05
C THR A 38 -5.85 -4.98 19.36
N ALA A 39 -5.28 -3.82 19.60
CA ALA A 39 -5.46 -3.05 20.83
C ALA A 39 -6.92 -2.60 21.06
N ASN A 40 -7.70 -2.40 19.98
CA ASN A 40 -9.07 -1.88 20.04
C ASN A 40 -10.15 -2.92 19.67
N GLY A 41 -9.78 -4.19 19.54
CA GLY A 41 -10.72 -5.28 19.20
C GLY A 41 -11.24 -5.28 17.76
N ARG A 42 -10.75 -4.41 16.88
CA ARG A 42 -11.17 -4.29 15.48
C ARG A 42 -10.22 -5.08 14.57
N PRO A 43 -10.72 -5.83 13.58
CA PRO A 43 -9.82 -6.43 12.61
C PRO A 43 -9.07 -5.34 11.84
N MET A 44 -7.82 -5.59 11.54
CA MET A 44 -6.97 -4.69 10.76
C MET A 44 -6.24 -5.44 9.67
N MET A 45 -6.01 -4.79 8.55
CA MET A 45 -5.06 -5.24 7.55
C MET A 45 -4.35 -4.05 6.90
N TRP A 46 -3.08 -4.26 6.54
CA TRP A 46 -2.22 -3.22 6.03
C TRP A 46 -1.34 -3.75 4.89
N LYS A 47 -1.03 -2.84 3.97
CA LYS A 47 -0.15 -3.07 2.83
C LYS A 47 0.74 -1.86 2.58
N ASN A 48 2.07 -2.09 2.48
CA ASN A 48 2.93 -1.23 1.68
C ASN A 48 2.90 -1.76 0.24
N ARG A 49 2.60 -0.88 -0.71
CA ARG A 49 2.64 -1.19 -2.13
C ARG A 49 3.96 -0.71 -2.71
N ASP A 50 4.69 -1.61 -3.33
CA ASP A 50 5.94 -1.32 -3.99
C ASP A 50 5.79 -1.57 -5.50
N THR A 51 6.18 -0.60 -6.32
CA THR A 51 6.11 -0.71 -7.79
C THR A 51 7.02 0.33 -8.42
N SER A 52 7.26 0.18 -9.73
CA SER A 52 7.99 1.18 -10.53
C SER A 52 7.16 2.41 -10.89
N ASP A 53 5.81 2.32 -10.84
CA ASP A 53 4.94 3.47 -11.08
C ASP A 53 4.58 4.18 -9.76
N PRO A 54 5.15 5.38 -9.51
CA PRO A 54 4.95 6.10 -8.27
C PRO A 54 3.64 6.89 -8.20
N ASN A 55 2.90 7.00 -9.31
CA ASN A 55 1.73 7.85 -9.40
C ASN A 55 0.47 7.11 -8.96
N ASN A 56 -0.05 7.48 -7.81
CA ASN A 56 -1.23 6.86 -7.22
C ASN A 56 -2.27 7.92 -6.82
N LYS A 57 -3.54 7.52 -6.89
CA LYS A 57 -4.66 8.31 -6.39
C LYS A 57 -5.76 7.42 -5.84
N LEU A 58 -6.67 7.98 -5.09
CA LEU A 58 -7.92 7.32 -4.74
C LEU A 58 -9.01 7.64 -5.75
N MET A 59 -9.85 6.66 -6.01
CA MET A 59 -11.11 6.85 -6.73
C MET A 59 -12.28 6.34 -5.88
N PHE A 60 -13.41 7.02 -5.98
CA PHE A 60 -14.70 6.51 -5.51
C PHE A 60 -15.42 5.91 -6.71
N LEU A 61 -15.67 4.62 -6.65
CA LEU A 61 -16.22 3.85 -7.76
C LEU A 61 -17.57 3.26 -7.40
N LYS A 62 -18.45 3.16 -8.40
CA LYS A 62 -19.74 2.50 -8.28
C LYS A 62 -19.58 1.01 -8.51
N GLY A 63 -20.21 0.21 -7.67
CA GLY A 63 -20.30 -1.22 -7.82
C GLY A 63 -21.73 -1.72 -7.98
N PRO A 64 -21.93 -2.97 -8.40
CA PRO A 64 -23.28 -3.53 -8.59
C PRO A 64 -24.09 -3.65 -7.31
N LYS A 65 -23.45 -3.85 -6.17
CA LYS A 65 -24.08 -3.95 -4.85
C LYS A 65 -23.54 -2.92 -3.85
N ASN A 66 -22.24 -2.62 -3.94
CA ASN A 66 -21.55 -1.74 -3.00
C ASN A 66 -20.71 -0.71 -3.75
N ASP A 67 -20.83 0.55 -3.40
CA ASP A 67 -19.88 1.58 -3.80
C ASP A 67 -18.64 1.51 -2.92
N PHE A 68 -17.48 1.91 -3.46
CA PHE A 68 -16.20 1.72 -2.77
C PHE A 68 -15.18 2.81 -3.08
N ALA A 69 -14.26 3.04 -2.12
CA ALA A 69 -13.02 3.79 -2.33
C ALA A 69 -11.86 2.82 -2.59
N ALA A 70 -11.05 3.11 -3.59
CA ALA A 70 -9.92 2.25 -3.95
C ALA A 70 -8.69 3.06 -4.39
N LEU A 71 -7.51 2.47 -4.15
CA LEU A 71 -6.25 2.95 -4.70
C LEU A 71 -6.11 2.47 -6.15
N VAL A 72 -5.84 3.40 -7.03
CA VAL A 72 -5.59 3.16 -8.46
C VAL A 72 -4.27 3.81 -8.89
N ILE A 73 -3.71 3.35 -10.00
CA ILE A 73 -2.63 4.06 -10.70
C ILE A 73 -3.24 5.31 -11.33
N SER A 74 -2.52 6.43 -11.30
CA SER A 74 -3.06 7.72 -11.76
C SER A 74 -3.45 7.72 -13.25
N GLU A 75 -2.76 6.96 -14.08
CA GLU A 75 -3.06 6.81 -15.51
C GLU A 75 -4.35 5.99 -15.78
N ASP A 76 -4.78 5.15 -14.85
CA ASP A 76 -6.04 4.41 -14.97
C ASP A 76 -7.23 5.32 -14.63
N ALA A 77 -7.62 6.15 -15.60
CA ALA A 77 -8.72 7.10 -15.44
C ALA A 77 -10.09 6.42 -15.24
N ALA A 78 -10.25 5.17 -15.64
CA ALA A 78 -11.48 4.39 -15.50
C ALA A 78 -11.51 3.55 -14.22
N GLY A 79 -10.37 3.45 -13.50
CA GLY A 79 -10.25 2.56 -12.35
C GLY A 79 -10.55 1.11 -12.74
N THR A 80 -9.96 0.64 -13.82
CA THR A 80 -10.15 -0.72 -14.34
C THR A 80 -9.54 -1.75 -13.41
N GLU A 81 -8.42 -1.39 -12.79
CA GLU A 81 -7.72 -2.18 -11.79
C GLU A 81 -7.54 -1.39 -10.49
N VAL A 82 -7.69 -2.08 -9.36
CA VAL A 82 -7.49 -1.49 -8.04
C VAL A 82 -6.41 -2.25 -7.26
N TRP A 83 -5.70 -1.56 -6.38
CA TRP A 83 -4.54 -2.12 -5.67
C TRP A 83 -4.74 -2.22 -4.16
N GLY A 84 -5.96 -2.05 -3.75
CA GLY A 84 -6.51 -2.14 -2.41
C GLY A 84 -7.68 -1.18 -2.28
N GLY A 85 -8.69 -1.55 -1.50
CA GLY A 85 -9.88 -0.72 -1.32
C GLY A 85 -10.80 -1.23 -0.23
N MET A 86 -11.80 -0.41 0.08
CA MET A 86 -12.84 -0.70 1.05
C MET A 86 -14.18 -0.20 0.53
N ASN A 87 -15.25 -0.96 0.74
CA ASN A 87 -16.59 -0.55 0.36
C ASN A 87 -17.41 0.00 1.53
N ALA A 88 -18.57 0.55 1.22
CA ALA A 88 -19.47 1.17 2.21
C ALA A 88 -20.06 0.16 3.22
N ALA A 89 -20.07 -1.13 2.91
CA ALA A 89 -20.48 -2.18 3.85
C ALA A 89 -19.37 -2.52 4.88
N GLY A 90 -18.15 -2.04 4.69
CA GLY A 90 -17.00 -2.31 5.54
C GLY A 90 -16.18 -3.53 5.13
N PHE A 91 -16.43 -4.10 3.95
CA PHE A 91 -15.56 -5.10 3.34
C PHE A 91 -14.36 -4.41 2.71
N ALA A 92 -13.17 -4.89 3.01
CA ALA A 92 -11.93 -4.41 2.41
C ALA A 92 -11.09 -5.55 1.85
N ILE A 93 -10.34 -5.25 0.78
CA ILE A 93 -9.45 -6.19 0.11
C ILE A 93 -8.14 -5.53 -0.27
N MET A 94 -7.06 -6.29 -0.17
CA MET A 94 -5.72 -5.97 -0.67
C MET A 94 -5.05 -7.22 -1.23
N ASN A 95 -3.91 -7.07 -1.90
CA ASN A 95 -3.15 -8.22 -2.38
C ASN A 95 -1.63 -8.05 -2.28
N SER A 96 -0.91 -9.17 -2.34
CA SER A 96 0.48 -9.23 -2.82
C SER A 96 0.62 -10.30 -3.89
N GLN A 97 1.27 -9.96 -4.98
CA GLN A 97 1.59 -10.93 -6.02
C GLN A 97 2.49 -12.03 -5.44
N ALA A 98 2.21 -13.28 -5.81
CA ALA A 98 2.94 -14.47 -5.38
C ALA A 98 3.23 -15.32 -6.62
N ASP A 99 4.38 -15.06 -7.27
CA ASP A 99 4.74 -15.69 -8.54
C ASP A 99 4.97 -17.22 -8.41
N ASP A 100 5.21 -17.67 -7.20
CA ASP A 100 5.34 -19.07 -6.81
C ASP A 100 4.00 -19.82 -6.74
N LEU A 101 2.85 -19.14 -6.86
CA LEU A 101 1.52 -19.74 -7.01
C LEU A 101 1.18 -20.03 -8.47
N GLY A 102 1.90 -19.42 -9.42
CA GLY A 102 1.69 -19.61 -10.85
C GLY A 102 2.12 -21.01 -11.34
N ASP A 103 1.48 -21.50 -12.40
CA ASP A 103 1.97 -22.65 -13.14
C ASP A 103 3.32 -22.32 -13.79
N ALA A 104 4.34 -23.16 -13.53
CA ALA A 104 5.69 -22.98 -14.08
C ALA A 104 5.72 -22.97 -15.62
N ALA A 105 4.76 -23.64 -16.27
CA ALA A 105 4.61 -23.69 -17.72
C ALA A 105 3.89 -22.46 -18.33
N ARG A 106 3.19 -21.68 -17.51
CA ARG A 106 2.54 -20.42 -17.86
C ARG A 106 3.16 -19.31 -17.03
N LYS A 107 3.69 -18.30 -17.68
CA LYS A 107 3.92 -17.01 -17.03
C LYS A 107 2.53 -16.41 -16.74
N LEU A 108 2.00 -16.72 -15.57
CA LEU A 108 0.88 -15.95 -15.03
C LEU A 108 1.49 -14.60 -14.63
N ASP A 109 1.20 -13.59 -15.41
CA ASP A 109 1.68 -12.22 -15.17
C ASP A 109 0.90 -11.53 -14.04
N GLY A 110 -0.05 -12.26 -13.39
CA GLY A 110 -0.95 -11.70 -12.36
C GLY A 110 -1.91 -10.66 -12.95
N SER A 111 -2.03 -10.61 -14.27
CA SER A 111 -3.03 -9.77 -14.93
C SER A 111 -4.41 -10.22 -14.49
N GLY A 112 -5.21 -9.27 -14.02
CA GLY A 112 -6.53 -9.55 -13.48
C GLY A 112 -6.64 -9.49 -11.96
N ASN A 113 -5.55 -9.52 -11.19
CA ASN A 113 -5.61 -9.37 -9.73
C ASN A 113 -6.32 -8.07 -9.33
N GLY A 114 -5.99 -6.95 -9.97
CA GLY A 114 -6.61 -5.65 -9.72
C GLY A 114 -8.07 -5.58 -10.15
N ALA A 115 -8.39 -6.13 -11.31
CA ALA A 115 -9.77 -6.19 -11.80
C ALA A 115 -10.63 -7.14 -10.95
N PHE A 116 -10.07 -8.25 -10.47
CA PHE A 116 -10.76 -9.15 -9.54
C PHE A 116 -11.03 -8.50 -8.18
N MET A 117 -10.09 -7.72 -7.64
CA MET A 117 -10.33 -6.94 -6.41
C MET A 117 -11.43 -5.91 -6.60
N LYS A 118 -11.50 -5.25 -7.77
CA LYS A 118 -12.59 -4.33 -8.13
C LYS A 118 -13.94 -5.06 -8.13
N LEU A 119 -14.02 -6.24 -8.75
CA LEU A 119 -15.22 -7.07 -8.73
C LEU A 119 -15.64 -7.42 -7.30
N ALA A 120 -14.68 -7.86 -6.47
CA ALA A 120 -14.94 -8.21 -5.07
C ALA A 120 -15.45 -7.03 -4.25
N LEU A 121 -14.86 -5.82 -4.41
CA LEU A 121 -15.33 -4.60 -3.73
C LEU A 121 -16.75 -4.23 -4.11
N GLY A 122 -17.10 -4.41 -5.38
CA GLY A 122 -18.45 -4.11 -5.86
C GLY A 122 -19.52 -5.12 -5.46
N GLU A 123 -19.15 -6.38 -5.21
CA GLU A 123 -20.12 -7.46 -4.97
C GLU A 123 -20.19 -7.96 -3.52
N CYS A 124 -19.06 -7.96 -2.79
CA CYS A 124 -18.95 -8.61 -1.48
C CYS A 124 -19.13 -7.60 -0.34
N ALA A 125 -19.82 -8.02 0.72
CA ALA A 125 -19.89 -7.34 1.99
C ALA A 125 -19.18 -8.11 3.12
N THR A 126 -18.90 -9.41 2.91
CA THR A 126 -18.34 -10.32 3.92
C THR A 126 -17.24 -11.20 3.34
N VAL A 127 -16.37 -11.71 4.22
CA VAL A 127 -15.36 -12.73 3.88
C VAL A 127 -16.01 -13.98 3.29
N ARG A 128 -17.20 -14.36 3.77
CA ARG A 128 -17.94 -15.51 3.24
C ARG A 128 -18.42 -15.27 1.80
N GLU A 129 -18.86 -14.06 1.48
CA GLU A 129 -19.26 -13.72 0.10
C GLU A 129 -18.04 -13.69 -0.83
N PHE A 130 -16.87 -13.25 -0.34
CA PHE A 130 -15.63 -13.31 -1.10
C PHE A 130 -15.20 -14.77 -1.38
N GLU A 131 -15.30 -15.66 -0.41
CA GLU A 131 -15.03 -17.08 -0.60
C GLU A 131 -15.98 -17.69 -1.65
N ALA A 132 -17.27 -17.36 -1.60
CA ALA A 132 -18.25 -17.76 -2.61
C ALA A 132 -17.94 -17.17 -3.99
N LEU A 133 -17.45 -15.93 -4.06
CA LEU A 133 -16.99 -15.31 -5.30
C LEU A 133 -15.81 -16.09 -5.92
N LEU A 134 -14.81 -16.46 -5.12
CA LEU A 134 -13.67 -17.27 -5.58
C LEU A 134 -14.13 -18.63 -6.15
N VAL A 135 -15.12 -19.27 -5.52
CA VAL A 135 -15.70 -20.53 -6.01
C VAL A 135 -16.44 -20.32 -7.34
N ARG A 136 -17.27 -19.26 -7.44
CA ARG A 136 -18.05 -18.93 -8.64
C ARG A 136 -17.18 -18.59 -9.84
N GLU A 137 -16.09 -17.87 -9.60
CA GLU A 137 -15.20 -17.35 -10.63
C GLU A 137 -14.02 -18.27 -10.95
N LYS A 138 -14.00 -19.46 -10.39
CA LYS A 138 -12.95 -20.45 -10.59
C LYS A 138 -12.63 -20.67 -12.08
N GLY A 139 -11.36 -20.59 -12.43
CA GLY A 139 -10.87 -20.81 -13.80
C GLY A 139 -11.06 -19.64 -14.77
N ARG A 140 -11.74 -18.57 -14.36
CA ARG A 140 -12.04 -17.41 -15.23
C ARG A 140 -10.98 -16.32 -15.18
N TRP A 141 -10.13 -16.31 -14.15
CA TRP A 141 -9.12 -15.28 -13.89
C TRP A 141 -7.74 -15.91 -13.75
N ASP A 142 -6.73 -15.24 -14.26
CA ASP A 142 -5.34 -15.65 -14.04
C ASP A 142 -4.84 -15.06 -12.71
N LEU A 143 -5.26 -15.69 -11.60
CA LEU A 143 -4.85 -15.26 -10.26
C LEU A 143 -3.59 -16.02 -9.82
N ALA A 144 -2.62 -15.26 -9.31
CA ALA A 144 -1.43 -15.78 -8.63
C ALA A 144 -1.07 -14.79 -7.51
N THR A 145 -1.79 -14.86 -6.38
CA THR A 145 -1.72 -13.77 -5.39
C THR A 145 -2.20 -14.21 -4.01
N ASN A 146 -1.69 -13.52 -2.98
CA ASN A 146 -2.26 -13.53 -1.65
C ASN A 146 -3.29 -12.41 -1.55
N PHE A 147 -4.58 -12.71 -1.48
CA PHE A 147 -5.60 -11.72 -1.12
C PHE A 147 -5.77 -11.67 0.40
N GLY A 148 -5.65 -10.46 0.98
CA GLY A 148 -6.08 -10.18 2.34
C GLY A 148 -7.46 -9.54 2.31
N VAL A 149 -8.37 -10.00 3.19
CA VAL A 149 -9.73 -9.45 3.31
C VAL A 149 -10.14 -9.33 4.77
N ILE A 150 -10.86 -8.25 5.08
CA ILE A 150 -11.59 -8.06 6.34
C ILE A 150 -13.02 -7.61 6.06
N ASP A 151 -13.91 -7.79 7.03
CA ASP A 151 -15.29 -7.34 6.93
C ASP A 151 -15.83 -6.73 8.24
N ALA A 152 -17.05 -6.19 8.17
CA ALA A 152 -17.73 -5.59 9.31
C ALA A 152 -18.30 -6.62 10.31
N GLU A 153 -18.24 -7.90 10.00
CA GLU A 153 -18.63 -8.99 10.90
C GLU A 153 -17.48 -9.50 11.78
N GLY A 154 -16.27 -8.95 11.57
CA GLY A 154 -15.05 -9.31 12.28
C GLY A 154 -14.20 -10.36 11.55
N GLY A 155 -14.59 -10.72 10.32
CA GLY A 155 -13.80 -11.59 9.45
C GLY A 155 -12.44 -10.98 9.13
N ALA A 156 -11.38 -11.84 9.12
CA ALA A 156 -10.01 -11.44 8.83
C ALA A 156 -9.23 -12.63 8.27
N CYS A 157 -9.06 -12.70 6.94
CA CYS A 157 -8.50 -13.87 6.26
C CYS A 157 -7.51 -13.48 5.17
N PHE A 158 -6.49 -14.34 4.96
CA PHE A 158 -5.76 -14.42 3.71
C PHE A 158 -6.25 -15.58 2.85
N PHE A 159 -6.22 -15.38 1.54
CA PHE A 159 -6.48 -16.40 0.54
C PHE A 159 -5.29 -16.47 -0.41
N GLU A 160 -4.55 -17.57 -0.38
CA GLU A 160 -3.55 -17.88 -1.40
C GLU A 160 -4.27 -18.44 -2.61
N THR A 161 -4.37 -17.65 -3.68
CA THR A 161 -5.20 -17.96 -4.84
C THR A 161 -4.39 -18.29 -6.07
N ARG A 162 -4.85 -19.32 -6.77
CA ARG A 162 -4.42 -19.73 -8.10
C ARG A 162 -5.61 -19.64 -9.04
N ARG A 163 -5.38 -19.88 -10.32
CA ARG A 163 -6.45 -19.89 -11.31
C ARG A 163 -7.65 -20.76 -10.91
N ASP A 164 -7.38 -21.99 -10.47
CA ASP A 164 -8.39 -23.03 -10.27
C ASP A 164 -8.60 -23.44 -8.81
N SER A 165 -7.90 -22.80 -7.88
CA SER A 165 -7.96 -23.17 -6.46
C SER A 165 -7.53 -22.02 -5.56
N PHE A 166 -7.87 -22.15 -4.30
CA PHE A 166 -7.38 -21.27 -3.25
C PHE A 166 -7.23 -22.02 -1.92
N VAL A 167 -6.41 -21.48 -1.04
CA VAL A 167 -6.31 -21.91 0.36
C VAL A 167 -6.57 -20.72 1.26
N LYS A 168 -7.49 -20.89 2.22
CA LYS A 168 -7.89 -19.89 3.18
C LYS A 168 -7.09 -20.00 4.47
N PHE A 169 -6.62 -18.88 4.96
CA PHE A 169 -5.95 -18.72 6.25
C PHE A 169 -6.76 -17.73 7.10
N ASP A 170 -7.48 -18.24 8.08
CA ASP A 170 -8.33 -17.43 8.95
C ASP A 170 -7.53 -16.99 10.18
N ALA A 171 -7.37 -15.68 10.38
CA ALA A 171 -6.66 -15.15 11.54
C ALA A 171 -7.43 -15.29 12.86
N ALA A 172 -8.72 -15.61 12.81
CA ALA A 172 -9.50 -15.92 14.00
C ALA A 172 -9.32 -17.38 14.47
N ASP A 173 -8.91 -18.29 13.56
CA ASP A 173 -8.65 -19.71 13.92
C ASP A 173 -7.28 -19.84 14.62
N PRO A 174 -7.22 -20.23 15.90
CA PRO A 174 -5.96 -20.37 16.63
C PRO A 174 -5.06 -21.50 16.10
N ARG A 175 -5.58 -22.45 15.33
CA ARG A 175 -4.79 -23.50 14.67
C ARG A 175 -4.03 -22.97 13.46
N VAL A 176 -4.54 -21.92 12.81
CA VAL A 176 -3.94 -21.24 11.65
C VAL A 176 -3.07 -20.07 12.09
N ALA A 177 -3.59 -19.26 13.00
CA ALA A 177 -2.94 -18.07 13.52
C ALA A 177 -3.03 -18.05 15.06
N PRO A 178 -2.11 -18.74 15.78
CA PRO A 178 -2.18 -18.86 17.24
C PRO A 178 -2.33 -17.52 17.96
N PHE A 179 -1.74 -16.48 17.39
CA PHE A 179 -1.76 -15.13 17.95
C PHE A 179 -2.73 -14.16 17.27
N GLY A 180 -3.52 -14.64 16.32
CA GLY A 180 -4.51 -13.80 15.61
C GLY A 180 -3.92 -12.86 14.55
N THR A 181 -2.67 -13.08 14.15
CA THR A 181 -1.96 -12.27 13.16
C THR A 181 -1.40 -13.15 12.06
N ILE A 182 -1.44 -12.66 10.82
CA ILE A 182 -0.84 -13.30 9.65
C ILE A 182 -0.11 -12.23 8.85
N VAL A 183 1.13 -12.49 8.46
CA VAL A 183 1.91 -11.62 7.58
C VAL A 183 2.16 -12.29 6.24
N ARG A 184 2.29 -11.49 5.17
CA ARG A 184 2.58 -11.96 3.81
C ARG A 184 3.50 -10.97 3.11
N THR A 185 4.27 -11.50 2.16
CA THR A 185 5.01 -10.72 1.17
C THR A 185 4.74 -11.29 -0.21
N ASN A 186 5.76 -11.60 -0.99
CA ASN A 186 5.60 -12.05 -2.38
C ASN A 186 5.90 -13.54 -2.57
N PHE A 187 5.54 -14.34 -1.61
CA PHE A 187 5.55 -15.80 -1.69
C PHE A 187 4.32 -16.38 -0.98
N ALA A 188 4.03 -17.64 -1.26
CA ALA A 188 2.91 -18.37 -0.68
C ALA A 188 3.40 -19.57 0.13
N PHE A 189 2.70 -19.89 1.22
CA PHE A 189 3.00 -21.06 2.05
C PHE A 189 2.60 -22.37 1.37
N THR A 190 1.64 -22.30 0.45
CA THR A 190 1.16 -23.46 -0.31
C THR A 190 1.87 -23.64 -1.65
N SER A 191 2.92 -22.88 -1.89
CA SER A 191 3.73 -23.00 -3.10
C SER A 191 4.44 -24.37 -3.16
N PRO A 192 4.46 -25.03 -4.32
CA PRO A 192 5.29 -26.22 -4.52
C PRO A 192 6.79 -25.86 -4.57
N ASP A 193 7.14 -24.63 -4.90
CA ASP A 193 8.50 -24.09 -4.94
C ASP A 193 8.54 -22.67 -4.36
N PRO A 194 8.61 -22.52 -3.02
CA PRO A 194 8.64 -21.22 -2.38
C PRO A 194 9.82 -20.35 -2.80
N MET A 195 10.92 -20.93 -3.28
CA MET A 195 12.10 -20.17 -3.72
C MET A 195 11.87 -19.34 -4.99
N ARG A 196 10.77 -19.58 -5.71
CA ARG A 196 10.31 -18.70 -6.80
C ARG A 196 9.62 -17.44 -6.31
N GLY A 197 9.25 -17.38 -5.04
CA GLY A 197 8.71 -16.19 -4.39
C GLY A 197 9.81 -15.24 -3.93
N GLY A 198 9.40 -14.13 -3.31
CA GLY A 198 10.31 -13.09 -2.86
C GLY A 198 9.87 -12.38 -1.58
N GLY A 199 10.78 -11.55 -1.03
CA GLY A 199 10.48 -10.73 0.13
C GLY A 199 10.62 -11.44 1.46
N PHE A 200 11.43 -12.50 1.55
CA PHE A 200 11.64 -13.27 2.80
C PHE A 200 12.16 -12.39 3.94
N ASP A 201 13.11 -11.49 3.67
CA ASP A 201 13.67 -10.58 4.69
C ASP A 201 12.60 -9.66 5.25
N ARG A 202 11.73 -9.12 4.40
CA ARG A 202 10.59 -8.28 4.80
C ARG A 202 9.53 -9.08 5.56
N PHE A 203 9.32 -10.35 5.17
CA PHE A 203 8.42 -11.26 5.90
C PHE A 203 8.90 -11.49 7.34
N GLU A 204 10.17 -11.83 7.52
CA GLU A 204 10.75 -12.01 8.85
C GLU A 204 10.71 -10.71 9.66
N ARG A 205 11.02 -9.57 9.03
CA ARG A 205 11.05 -8.28 9.71
C ARG A 205 9.66 -7.85 10.18
N ILE A 206 8.64 -7.91 9.33
CA ILE A 206 7.27 -7.55 9.73
C ILE A 206 6.72 -8.52 10.79
N GLY A 207 7.04 -9.81 10.69
CA GLY A 207 6.69 -10.79 11.71
C GLY A 207 7.21 -10.39 13.09
N ARG A 208 8.50 -10.06 13.18
CA ARG A 208 9.12 -9.59 14.45
C ARG A 208 8.49 -8.32 14.99
N LEU A 209 8.19 -7.35 14.13
CA LEU A 209 7.56 -6.09 14.56
C LEU A 209 6.16 -6.34 15.13
N VAL A 210 5.35 -7.15 14.47
CA VAL A 210 4.00 -7.51 14.92
C VAL A 210 4.06 -8.31 16.23
N ASP A 211 4.96 -9.28 16.33
CA ASP A 211 5.13 -10.11 17.54
C ASP A 211 5.62 -9.30 18.73
N ALA A 212 6.43 -8.27 18.50
CA ALA A 212 6.87 -7.35 19.57
C ALA A 212 5.77 -6.40 20.04
N ALA A 213 4.93 -5.90 19.13
CA ALA A 213 3.88 -4.94 19.45
C ALA A 213 2.66 -5.56 20.14
N ARG A 214 2.28 -6.77 19.73
CA ARG A 214 1.07 -7.47 20.19
C ARG A 214 1.01 -7.68 21.71
N PRO A 215 2.00 -8.28 22.38
CA PRO A 215 1.92 -8.52 23.84
C PRO A 215 1.92 -7.21 24.65
N LEU A 216 2.33 -6.11 24.06
CA LEU A 216 2.31 -4.78 24.67
C LEU A 216 0.98 -4.04 24.47
N GLY A 217 -0.01 -4.66 23.80
CA GLY A 217 -1.27 -3.99 23.44
C GLY A 217 -1.09 -2.83 22.48
N ARG A 218 -0.03 -2.84 21.67
CA ARG A 218 0.33 -1.74 20.74
C ARG A 218 0.01 -2.05 19.28
N LEU A 219 -0.60 -3.18 18.99
CA LEU A 219 -0.99 -3.49 17.60
C LEU A 219 -2.26 -2.70 17.25
N ASP A 220 -2.06 -1.47 16.83
CA ASP A 220 -3.07 -0.48 16.46
C ASP A 220 -2.71 0.27 15.18
N ALA A 221 -3.56 1.19 14.74
CA ALA A 221 -3.34 1.98 13.54
C ALA A 221 -2.07 2.84 13.64
N ARG A 222 -1.78 3.40 14.81
CA ARG A 222 -0.59 4.23 15.03
C ARG A 222 0.70 3.41 14.85
N PHE A 223 0.77 2.24 15.47
CA PHE A 223 1.91 1.34 15.31
C PHE A 223 2.13 0.94 13.84
N ILE A 224 1.07 0.56 13.14
CA ILE A 224 1.18 0.16 11.74
C ILE A 224 1.66 1.32 10.88
N LEU A 225 1.01 2.50 10.96
CA LEU A 225 1.32 3.64 10.11
C LEU A 225 2.66 4.29 10.46
N GLN A 226 2.93 4.49 11.76
CA GLN A 226 4.10 5.29 12.20
C GLN A 226 5.36 4.45 12.39
N THR A 227 5.23 3.14 12.60
CA THR A 227 6.37 2.25 12.84
C THR A 227 6.52 1.24 11.70
N ALA A 228 5.57 0.35 11.51
CA ALA A 228 5.72 -0.78 10.59
C ALA A 228 5.83 -0.33 9.13
N ALA A 229 4.95 0.57 8.67
CA ALA A 229 4.96 1.07 7.29
C ALA A 229 6.22 1.86 6.94
N ARG A 230 6.90 2.43 7.92
CA ARG A 230 8.08 3.28 7.78
C ARG A 230 9.38 2.61 8.21
N ASP A 231 9.34 1.31 8.49
CA ASP A 231 10.53 0.58 8.93
C ASP A 231 11.59 0.52 7.83
N LEU A 232 12.79 0.96 8.18
CA LEU A 232 13.96 1.04 7.31
C LEU A 232 15.04 0.02 7.69
N ALA A 233 14.78 -0.86 8.65
CA ALA A 233 15.75 -1.87 9.04
C ALA A 233 15.78 -3.04 8.06
N ASN A 234 16.96 -3.58 7.88
CA ASN A 234 17.19 -4.88 7.27
C ASN A 234 18.16 -5.65 8.18
N ASP A 235 17.65 -6.61 8.92
CA ASP A 235 18.41 -7.29 9.97
C ASP A 235 19.63 -8.08 9.48
N LYS A 236 19.77 -8.27 8.16
CA LYS A 236 20.95 -8.92 7.54
C LYS A 236 22.01 -7.90 7.12
N ILE A 237 21.61 -6.68 6.78
CA ILE A 237 22.51 -5.66 6.21
C ILE A 237 22.83 -4.56 7.22
N HIS A 238 21.81 -4.04 7.91
CA HIS A 238 21.96 -2.96 8.89
C HIS A 238 20.81 -2.94 9.90
N SER A 239 21.12 -2.57 11.13
CA SER A 239 20.12 -2.29 12.16
C SER A 239 19.25 -1.09 11.77
N ASP A 240 18.17 -0.86 12.54
CA ASP A 240 17.28 0.28 12.32
C ASP A 240 18.07 1.61 12.30
N PRO A 241 18.10 2.29 11.15
CA PRO A 241 18.81 3.57 11.03
C PRO A 241 18.15 4.68 11.85
N LEU A 242 16.86 4.54 12.17
CA LEU A 242 16.14 5.51 13.02
C LEU A 242 16.54 5.41 14.50
N ALA A 243 17.09 4.27 14.93
CA ALA A 243 17.63 4.09 16.27
C ALA A 243 19.11 4.47 16.42
N ARG A 244 19.82 4.72 15.30
CA ARG A 244 21.25 5.11 15.34
C ARG A 244 21.43 6.57 15.74
N PRO A 245 22.57 6.93 16.38
CA PRO A 245 22.97 8.32 16.49
C PRO A 245 23.06 8.96 15.10
N LEU A 246 22.70 10.24 15.00
CA LEU A 246 22.89 11.01 13.77
C LEU A 246 24.38 11.19 13.48
N ALA A 247 24.73 11.37 12.20
CA ALA A 247 26.11 11.67 11.82
C ALA A 247 26.61 12.92 12.54
N VAL A 248 27.82 12.82 13.10
CA VAL A 248 28.45 13.95 13.78
C VAL A 248 29.03 14.95 12.77
N ASP A 249 29.37 14.48 11.57
CA ASP A 249 29.93 15.29 10.49
C ASP A 249 28.89 15.51 9.38
N PRO A 250 28.38 16.74 9.20
CA PRO A 250 27.46 17.06 8.10
C PRO A 250 28.05 16.84 6.70
N ALA A 251 29.38 16.81 6.58
CA ALA A 251 30.07 16.55 5.31
C ALA A 251 30.06 15.05 4.93
N ALA A 252 29.73 14.17 5.88
CA ALA A 252 29.65 12.72 5.69
C ALA A 252 28.26 12.20 6.10
N PRO A 253 27.20 12.53 5.34
CA PRO A 253 25.84 12.16 5.68
C PRO A 253 25.65 10.63 5.67
N LEU A 254 24.82 10.14 6.59
CA LEU A 254 24.47 8.74 6.69
C LEU A 254 23.47 8.35 5.58
N TYR A 255 23.87 7.39 4.76
CA TYR A 255 23.01 6.76 3.77
C TYR A 255 22.71 5.31 4.15
N VAL A 256 21.47 4.87 3.92
CA VAL A 256 21.06 3.46 4.11
C VAL A 256 20.43 2.90 2.85
N HIS A 257 20.78 1.66 2.57
CA HIS A 257 20.20 0.91 1.46
C HIS A 257 18.79 0.42 1.82
N THR A 258 17.81 0.66 0.95
CA THR A 258 16.40 0.42 1.26
C THR A 258 15.68 -0.53 0.29
N SER A 259 16.40 -1.29 -0.53
CA SER A 259 15.75 -2.21 -1.50
C SER A 259 14.97 -3.34 -0.86
N ASP A 260 15.37 -3.79 0.33
CA ASP A 260 14.78 -4.93 1.03
C ASP A 260 14.31 -4.60 2.46
N THR A 261 14.07 -3.31 2.72
CA THR A 261 13.39 -2.83 3.93
C THR A 261 11.87 -2.82 3.71
N ILE A 262 11.07 -2.64 4.76
CA ILE A 262 9.61 -2.55 4.63
C ILE A 262 9.21 -1.26 3.90
N ASN A 263 9.79 -0.10 4.28
CA ASN A 263 9.71 1.10 3.45
C ASN A 263 10.90 1.10 2.48
N ARG A 264 10.65 0.72 1.25
CA ARG A 264 11.65 0.63 0.18
C ARG A 264 11.75 1.92 -0.62
N ASN A 265 12.82 2.04 -1.40
CA ASN A 265 12.91 3.08 -2.43
C ASN A 265 11.78 3.00 -3.47
N SER A 266 11.19 1.82 -3.68
CA SER A 266 10.06 1.56 -4.58
C SER A 266 8.70 1.52 -3.87
N SER A 267 8.61 1.82 -2.57
CA SER A 267 7.33 1.98 -1.90
C SER A 267 6.64 3.24 -2.38
N VAL A 268 5.41 3.10 -2.89
CA VAL A 268 4.67 4.19 -3.54
C VAL A 268 3.36 4.53 -2.83
N SER A 269 2.95 3.70 -1.90
CA SER A 269 1.80 3.97 -1.02
C SER A 269 1.77 3.00 0.15
N ALA A 270 1.07 3.40 1.22
CA ALA A 270 0.63 2.50 2.28
C ALA A 270 -0.86 2.67 2.51
N ILE A 271 -1.54 1.54 2.76
CA ILE A 271 -2.97 1.53 3.07
C ILE A 271 -3.17 0.66 4.31
N LEU A 272 -3.86 1.21 5.30
CA LEU A 272 -4.33 0.46 6.45
C LEU A 272 -5.86 0.48 6.46
N PHE A 273 -6.46 -0.67 6.61
CA PHE A 273 -7.90 -0.85 6.82
C PHE A 273 -8.15 -1.24 8.27
N GLU A 274 -8.88 -0.41 8.99
CA GLU A 274 -9.45 -0.74 10.29
C GLU A 274 -10.91 -1.14 10.07
N GLY A 275 -11.27 -2.36 10.44
CA GLY A 275 -12.63 -2.87 10.33
C GLY A 275 -13.61 -2.18 11.28
N ALA A 276 -14.87 -2.57 11.22
CA ALA A 276 -15.90 -2.05 12.08
C ALA A 276 -15.67 -2.40 13.56
N PRO A 277 -16.09 -1.54 14.50
CA PRO A 277 -15.99 -1.87 15.93
C PRO A 277 -17.01 -2.95 16.36
N SER A 278 -18.10 -3.09 15.63
CA SER A 278 -19.13 -4.11 15.84
C SER A 278 -19.98 -4.33 14.60
N ARG A 279 -20.72 -5.44 14.58
CA ARG A 279 -21.75 -5.71 13.55
C ARG A 279 -22.73 -4.54 13.45
N GLY A 280 -23.13 -4.18 12.24
CA GLY A 280 -24.03 -3.05 11.98
C GLY A 280 -23.37 -1.67 11.97
N GLN A 281 -22.08 -1.58 12.34
CA GLN A 281 -21.31 -0.35 12.29
C GLN A 281 -20.27 -0.34 11.15
N GLY A 282 -20.50 -1.06 10.06
CA GLY A 282 -19.64 -1.10 8.89
C GLY A 282 -19.25 0.27 8.35
N TYR A 283 -20.14 1.26 8.50
CA TYR A 283 -19.90 2.65 8.13
C TYR A 283 -18.74 3.32 8.89
N LEU A 284 -18.31 2.78 10.04
CA LEU A 284 -17.16 3.23 10.83
C LEU A 284 -15.85 2.56 10.41
N SER A 285 -15.89 1.59 9.49
CA SER A 285 -14.67 1.03 8.91
C SER A 285 -13.89 2.13 8.22
N THR A 286 -12.60 2.22 8.52
CA THR A 286 -11.74 3.34 8.12
C THR A 286 -10.60 2.84 7.25
N MET A 287 -10.43 3.46 6.09
CA MET A 287 -9.26 3.30 5.23
C MET A 287 -8.31 4.45 5.49
N TRP A 288 -7.13 4.17 6.03
CA TRP A 288 -6.03 5.12 6.13
C TRP A 288 -5.15 5.00 4.91
N VAL A 289 -4.80 6.09 4.27
CA VAL A 289 -3.96 6.07 3.08
C VAL A 289 -2.80 7.04 3.19
N ILE A 290 -1.61 6.55 2.87
CA ILE A 290 -0.43 7.35 2.56
C ILE A 290 -0.23 7.22 1.05
N LEU A 291 -0.35 8.32 0.32
CA LEU A 291 0.04 8.40 -1.09
C LEU A 291 1.50 8.81 -1.19
N GLY A 292 2.27 8.11 -2.02
CA GLY A 292 3.72 8.22 -2.06
C GLY A 292 4.40 7.36 -0.99
N GLN A 293 5.69 7.57 -0.81
CA GLN A 293 6.51 6.82 0.14
C GLN A 293 6.10 7.09 1.59
N PRO A 294 5.94 6.05 2.45
CA PRO A 294 5.46 6.25 3.83
C PRO A 294 6.33 7.20 4.67
N VAL A 295 7.65 7.21 4.48
CA VAL A 295 8.54 8.17 5.19
C VAL A 295 8.40 9.61 4.71
N ALA A 296 7.74 9.84 3.57
CA ALA A 296 7.62 11.15 2.92
C ALA A 296 6.18 11.72 2.95
N GLY A 297 5.17 10.90 3.28
CA GLY A 297 3.75 11.27 3.27
C GLY A 297 3.06 10.97 4.60
N ALA A 298 2.03 11.73 4.94
CA ALA A 298 1.18 11.49 6.11
C ALA A 298 -0.08 10.70 5.74
N ALA A 299 -0.54 9.83 6.65
CA ALA A 299 -1.79 9.12 6.49
C ALA A 299 -2.99 10.05 6.70
N VAL A 300 -3.98 9.91 5.82
CA VAL A 300 -5.28 10.57 5.96
C VAL A 300 -6.40 9.53 5.97
N PRO A 301 -7.47 9.75 6.78
CA PRO A 301 -8.57 8.80 6.87
C PRO A 301 -9.58 8.99 5.74
N VAL A 302 -10.13 7.87 5.26
CA VAL A 302 -11.21 7.82 4.28
C VAL A 302 -12.28 6.85 4.75
N TRP A 303 -13.52 7.29 4.73
CA TRP A 303 -14.69 6.45 5.01
C TRP A 303 -15.49 6.25 3.72
N PRO A 304 -15.53 5.04 3.14
CA PRO A 304 -16.30 4.80 1.92
C PRO A 304 -17.78 5.12 2.05
N ALA A 305 -18.33 4.99 3.27
CA ALA A 305 -19.71 5.37 3.58
C ALA A 305 -20.02 6.87 3.36
N ALA A 306 -19.00 7.71 3.22
CA ALA A 306 -19.12 9.12 2.84
C ALA A 306 -19.57 9.33 1.37
N GLY A 307 -19.44 8.32 0.51
CA GLY A 307 -19.86 8.40 -0.89
C GLY A 307 -18.89 9.18 -1.81
N LYS A 308 -17.74 9.59 -1.32
CA LYS A 308 -16.68 10.25 -2.08
C LYS A 308 -15.30 10.03 -1.41
N VAL A 309 -14.22 10.40 -2.09
CA VAL A 309 -12.88 10.49 -1.53
C VAL A 309 -12.46 11.97 -1.38
N PRO A 310 -11.57 12.31 -0.42
CA PRO A 310 -11.10 13.68 -0.22
C PRO A 310 -10.31 14.22 -1.42
N ALA A 311 -10.50 15.50 -1.77
CA ALA A 311 -9.85 16.15 -2.91
C ALA A 311 -8.31 16.03 -2.90
N PRO A 312 -7.58 16.16 -1.76
CA PRO A 312 -6.14 15.97 -1.77
C PRO A 312 -5.66 14.55 -2.09
N THR A 313 -6.54 13.55 -2.06
CA THR A 313 -6.22 12.14 -2.37
C THR A 313 -6.54 11.72 -3.80
N THR A 314 -7.14 12.61 -4.60
CA THR A 314 -7.59 12.33 -5.96
C THR A 314 -7.32 13.52 -6.88
N GLY A 315 -7.50 13.33 -8.18
CA GLY A 315 -7.37 14.38 -9.18
C GLY A 315 -7.49 13.81 -10.59
N PRO A 316 -7.57 14.66 -11.61
CA PRO A 316 -7.72 14.19 -12.99
C PRO A 316 -6.50 13.41 -13.50
N GLN A 317 -5.29 13.84 -13.15
CA GLN A 317 -4.04 13.18 -13.53
C GLN A 317 -3.33 12.55 -12.33
N THR A 318 -3.14 13.30 -11.25
CA THR A 318 -2.44 12.88 -10.03
C THR A 318 -3.20 13.34 -8.80
N ALA A 319 -2.78 12.92 -7.62
CA ALA A 319 -3.33 13.37 -6.35
C ALA A 319 -2.36 14.38 -5.69
N PRO A 320 -2.85 15.54 -5.20
CA PRO A 320 -1.99 16.55 -4.54
C PRO A 320 -1.09 15.99 -3.43
N LEU A 321 -1.60 15.07 -2.59
CA LEU A 321 -0.79 14.41 -1.56
C LEU A 321 0.28 13.48 -2.15
N ASN A 322 0.00 12.81 -3.27
CA ASN A 322 1.00 11.98 -3.96
C ASN A 322 2.13 12.84 -4.52
N ASP A 323 1.82 13.93 -5.20
CA ASP A 323 2.81 14.81 -5.82
C ASP A 323 3.73 15.42 -4.77
N LEU A 324 3.16 15.85 -3.65
CA LEU A 324 3.92 16.39 -2.53
C LEU A 324 4.87 15.33 -1.93
N ALA A 325 4.38 14.11 -1.69
CA ALA A 325 5.19 13.02 -1.16
C ALA A 325 6.30 12.60 -2.12
N LEU A 326 6.06 12.63 -3.45
CA LEU A 326 7.10 12.38 -4.45
C LEU A 326 8.20 13.43 -4.43
N ALA A 327 7.87 14.71 -4.27
CA ALA A 327 8.86 15.79 -4.14
C ALA A 327 9.72 15.62 -2.88
N VAL A 328 9.10 15.25 -1.75
CA VAL A 328 9.80 14.97 -0.50
C VAL A 328 10.67 13.70 -0.60
N ALA A 329 10.17 12.64 -1.25
CA ALA A 329 10.96 11.44 -1.50
C ALA A 329 12.18 11.73 -2.39
N ALA A 330 12.04 12.59 -3.41
CA ALA A 330 13.16 13.04 -4.24
C ALA A 330 14.25 13.76 -3.41
N TYR A 331 13.86 14.51 -2.39
CA TYR A 331 14.79 15.12 -1.47
C TYR A 331 15.49 14.09 -0.58
N LEU A 332 14.78 13.05 -0.14
CA LEU A 332 15.36 11.99 0.70
C LEU A 332 16.28 11.04 -0.09
N TYR A 333 16.03 10.83 -1.37
CA TYR A 333 16.83 10.00 -2.28
C TYR A 333 17.46 10.88 -3.36
N PRO A 334 18.58 11.55 -3.07
CA PRO A 334 19.12 12.60 -3.95
C PRO A 334 19.65 12.09 -5.29
N ASP A 335 19.93 10.79 -5.41
CA ASP A 335 20.44 10.17 -6.64
C ASP A 335 19.44 9.16 -7.24
N GLN A 336 18.25 9.63 -7.58
CA GLN A 336 17.16 8.78 -8.08
C GLN A 336 17.44 8.06 -9.41
N ARG A 337 18.41 8.54 -10.20
CA ARG A 337 18.76 7.99 -11.53
C ARG A 337 20.16 7.43 -11.61
N GLY A 338 20.97 7.62 -10.57
CA GLY A 338 22.33 7.16 -10.50
C GLY A 338 22.49 5.80 -9.82
N ARG A 339 23.72 5.45 -9.47
CA ARG A 339 24.03 4.18 -8.80
C ARG A 339 23.51 4.09 -7.37
N MET A 340 23.17 5.23 -6.76
CA MET A 340 22.69 5.32 -5.37
C MET A 340 21.18 5.52 -5.25
N TYR A 341 20.40 5.22 -6.27
CA TYR A 341 18.94 5.41 -6.28
C TYR A 341 18.20 4.64 -5.16
N GLN A 342 18.85 3.63 -4.57
CA GLN A 342 18.32 2.81 -3.48
C GLN A 342 18.73 3.31 -2.09
N TYR A 343 19.52 4.39 -2.02
CA TYR A 343 20.09 4.87 -0.77
C TYR A 343 19.36 6.13 -0.28
N LEU A 344 18.76 6.01 0.90
CA LEU A 344 18.08 7.09 1.60
C LEU A 344 19.07 7.85 2.47
N ASN A 345 19.00 9.18 2.43
CA ASN A 345 19.73 10.06 3.32
C ASN A 345 19.03 10.15 4.68
N VAL A 346 19.61 9.53 5.71
CA VAL A 346 19.03 9.46 7.06
C VAL A 346 19.06 10.82 7.77
N ASP A 347 20.07 11.64 7.49
CA ASP A 347 20.21 12.96 8.15
C ASP A 347 19.17 13.97 7.64
N ARG A 348 18.65 13.78 6.40
CA ARG A 348 17.48 14.55 5.92
C ARG A 348 16.18 14.04 6.51
N LEU A 349 16.10 12.73 6.74
CA LEU A 349 14.92 12.12 7.36
C LEU A 349 14.81 12.48 8.84
N ARG A 350 15.96 12.54 9.54
CA ARG A 350 16.08 12.85 10.96
C ARG A 350 17.14 13.92 11.14
N THR A 351 16.84 14.96 11.93
CA THR A 351 17.84 16.00 12.28
C THR A 351 17.97 16.10 13.79
N TYR A 352 19.11 16.62 14.25
CA TYR A 352 19.24 17.07 15.63
C TYR A 352 18.16 18.14 15.90
N GLY A 353 17.47 18.02 17.03
CA GLY A 353 16.36 18.93 17.37
C GLY A 353 15.00 18.52 16.81
N GLY A 354 14.89 17.38 16.10
CA GLY A 354 13.59 16.81 15.74
C GLY A 354 12.87 17.48 14.55
N GLU A 355 13.60 18.23 13.71
CA GLU A 355 13.03 18.97 12.57
C GLU A 355 13.22 18.27 11.20
N GLY A 356 13.61 16.99 11.19
CA GLY A 356 13.73 16.18 9.97
C GLY A 356 12.39 15.88 9.32
N VAL A 357 12.43 15.40 8.08
CA VAL A 357 11.22 15.07 7.30
C VAL A 357 10.25 14.19 8.07
N LEU A 358 10.75 13.12 8.72
CA LEU A 358 9.88 12.19 9.44
C LEU A 358 9.12 12.85 10.59
N ALA A 359 9.79 13.69 11.40
CA ALA A 359 9.13 14.36 12.52
C ALA A 359 8.02 15.31 12.05
N LYS A 360 8.23 16.01 10.92
CA LYS A 360 7.23 16.89 10.30
C LYS A 360 6.02 16.09 9.80
N VAL A 361 6.25 14.99 9.11
CA VAL A 361 5.21 14.08 8.64
C VAL A 361 4.38 13.53 9.81
N LEU A 362 5.06 13.03 10.86
CA LEU A 362 4.39 12.43 12.02
C LEU A 362 3.53 13.45 12.78
N ARG A 363 3.98 14.70 12.94
CA ARG A 363 3.17 15.76 13.58
C ARG A 363 1.85 16.02 12.84
N VAL A 364 1.87 15.99 11.52
CA VAL A 364 0.65 16.17 10.70
C VAL A 364 -0.26 14.95 10.83
N GLU A 365 0.30 13.76 10.77
CA GLU A 365 -0.45 12.50 10.89
C GLU A 365 -1.07 12.35 12.28
N ASP A 366 -0.36 12.70 13.34
CA ASP A 366 -0.88 12.67 14.72
C ASP A 366 -2.17 13.48 14.84
N ARG A 367 -2.20 14.71 14.31
CA ARG A 367 -3.41 15.54 14.31
C ARG A 367 -4.56 14.89 13.55
N ALA A 368 -4.28 14.29 12.38
CA ALA A 368 -5.29 13.58 11.60
C ALA A 368 -5.86 12.38 12.38
N MET A 369 -4.99 11.62 13.05
CA MET A 369 -5.38 10.46 13.86
C MET A 369 -6.21 10.87 15.09
N GLU A 370 -5.80 11.92 15.80
CA GLU A 370 -6.54 12.44 16.96
C GLU A 370 -7.93 12.95 16.57
N ARG A 371 -8.05 13.74 15.51
CA ARG A 371 -9.32 14.21 14.98
C ARG A 371 -10.24 13.05 14.58
N ALA A 372 -9.69 12.07 13.84
CA ALA A 372 -10.43 10.89 13.42
C ALA A 372 -10.91 10.04 14.61
N ALA A 373 -10.08 9.87 15.64
CA ALA A 373 -10.42 9.09 16.83
C ALA A 373 -11.59 9.75 17.59
N ALA A 374 -11.51 11.07 17.82
CA ALA A 374 -12.59 11.84 18.47
C ALA A 374 -13.91 11.74 17.69
N LYS A 375 -13.85 11.90 16.36
CA LYS A 375 -15.03 11.87 15.51
C LYS A 375 -15.64 10.48 15.40
N ARG A 376 -14.84 9.43 15.34
CA ARG A 376 -15.35 8.04 15.37
C ARG A 376 -16.10 7.71 16.67
N THR A 377 -15.65 8.25 17.81
CA THR A 377 -16.36 8.09 19.10
C THR A 377 -17.74 8.75 19.05
N GLU A 378 -17.83 9.96 18.52
CA GLU A 378 -19.10 10.66 18.31
C GLU A 378 -20.02 9.87 17.38
N TRP A 379 -19.50 9.41 16.23
CA TRP A 379 -20.29 8.66 15.25
C TRP A 379 -20.69 7.25 15.72
N ALA A 380 -19.95 6.64 16.63
CA ALA A 380 -20.37 5.39 17.25
C ALA A 380 -21.58 5.56 18.15
N ALA A 381 -21.71 6.72 18.81
CA ALA A 381 -22.87 7.07 19.62
C ALA A 381 -24.07 7.56 18.77
N LYS A 382 -23.78 8.25 17.66
CA LYS A 382 -24.82 8.78 16.76
C LYS A 382 -24.35 8.63 15.31
N LYS A 383 -25.04 7.75 14.58
CA LYS A 383 -24.74 7.50 13.16
C LYS A 383 -24.78 8.80 12.35
N PRO A 384 -23.68 9.17 11.67
CA PRO A 384 -23.62 10.37 10.83
C PRO A 384 -24.35 10.18 9.52
N SER A 385 -24.67 11.29 8.85
CA SER A 385 -25.03 11.27 7.44
C SER A 385 -23.79 11.07 6.55
N PRO A 386 -23.93 10.55 5.32
CA PRO A 386 -22.82 10.49 4.36
C PRO A 386 -22.18 11.86 4.10
N ALA A 387 -22.98 12.93 4.04
CA ALA A 387 -22.49 14.29 3.84
C ALA A 387 -21.59 14.75 5.01
N GLU A 388 -22.00 14.50 6.26
CA GLU A 388 -21.20 14.84 7.44
C GLU A 388 -19.84 14.08 7.42
N MET A 389 -19.85 12.79 7.06
CA MET A 389 -18.61 12.01 6.91
C MET A 389 -17.73 12.58 5.80
N ALA A 390 -18.32 12.96 4.69
CA ALA A 390 -17.64 13.53 3.54
C ALA A 390 -16.97 14.87 3.87
N ASP A 391 -17.67 15.77 4.54
CA ASP A 391 -17.15 17.09 4.93
C ASP A 391 -16.04 16.96 5.97
N PHE A 392 -16.19 16.02 6.90
CA PHE A 392 -15.17 15.78 7.91
C PHE A 392 -13.89 15.22 7.32
N GLN A 393 -13.93 14.14 6.51
CA GLN A 393 -12.72 13.56 5.89
C GLN A 393 -12.06 14.54 4.95
N GLU A 394 -12.82 15.35 4.22
CA GLU A 394 -12.34 16.42 3.35
C GLU A 394 -11.52 17.43 4.17
N SER A 395 -12.07 17.90 5.30
CA SER A 395 -11.40 18.88 6.18
C SER A 395 -10.10 18.34 6.75
N VAL A 396 -10.05 17.06 7.15
CA VAL A 396 -8.82 16.43 7.67
C VAL A 396 -7.75 16.32 6.57
N ALA A 397 -8.14 15.89 5.37
CA ALA A 397 -7.20 15.72 4.26
C ALA A 397 -6.65 17.07 3.76
N ILE A 398 -7.49 18.12 3.68
CA ILE A 398 -7.06 19.48 3.31
C ILE A 398 -6.09 20.02 4.36
N GLU A 399 -6.42 19.91 5.65
CA GLU A 399 -5.52 20.36 6.73
C GLU A 399 -4.16 19.66 6.67
N ALA A 400 -4.17 18.32 6.45
CA ALA A 400 -2.93 17.56 6.33
C ALA A 400 -2.10 18.00 5.11
N TYR A 401 -2.75 18.19 3.95
CA TYR A 401 -2.08 18.64 2.74
C TYR A 401 -1.48 20.05 2.89
N GLU A 402 -2.23 21.01 3.40
CA GLU A 402 -1.74 22.40 3.58
C GLU A 402 -0.62 22.48 4.63
N ALA A 403 -0.72 21.68 5.71
CA ALA A 403 0.34 21.60 6.71
C ALA A 403 1.62 21.02 6.12
N LEU A 404 1.56 19.90 5.39
CA LEU A 404 2.74 19.32 4.73
C LEU A 404 3.33 20.26 3.68
N LYS A 405 2.48 20.91 2.87
CA LYS A 405 2.91 21.88 1.86
C LYS A 405 3.67 23.04 2.48
N LYS A 406 3.21 23.55 3.62
CA LYS A 406 3.89 24.59 4.40
C LYS A 406 5.24 24.11 4.96
N GLU A 407 5.26 22.90 5.59
CA GLU A 407 6.46 22.31 6.18
C GLU A 407 7.55 22.01 5.14
N PHE A 408 7.17 21.72 3.90
CA PHE A 408 8.07 21.34 2.82
C PHE A 408 8.16 22.37 1.68
N ALA A 409 7.74 23.63 1.92
CA ALA A 409 7.72 24.67 0.90
C ALA A 409 9.08 24.87 0.19
N GLU A 410 10.18 24.82 0.94
CA GLU A 410 11.53 24.97 0.37
C GLU A 410 11.94 23.75 -0.49
N ILE A 411 11.50 22.54 -0.12
CA ILE A 411 11.78 21.31 -0.88
C ILE A 411 11.01 21.33 -2.19
N VAL A 412 9.72 21.64 -2.13
CA VAL A 412 8.83 21.71 -3.29
C VAL A 412 9.25 22.82 -4.25
N GLY A 413 9.63 23.99 -3.73
CA GLY A 413 10.09 25.10 -4.56
C GLY A 413 11.40 24.83 -5.32
N ARG A 414 12.23 23.91 -4.82
CA ARG A 414 13.46 23.45 -5.52
C ARG A 414 13.21 22.35 -6.53
N ALA A 415 12.13 21.57 -6.36
CA ALA A 415 11.81 20.42 -7.21
C ALA A 415 11.13 20.79 -8.53
N VAL A 416 10.66 22.05 -8.68
CA VAL A 416 10.10 22.57 -9.92
C VAL A 416 11.20 23.39 -10.64
N PRO A 417 11.95 22.80 -11.60
CA PRO A 417 12.70 23.63 -12.53
C PRO A 417 11.67 24.51 -13.26
N ALA A 418 11.93 25.80 -13.36
CA ALA A 418 11.18 26.69 -14.24
C ALA A 418 11.08 26.00 -15.62
N ARG A 419 9.86 25.65 -16.03
CA ARG A 419 9.57 25.15 -17.37
C ARG A 419 9.74 26.26 -18.39
#